data_95147bece04044abaefb14f1d5866ed2
#
_entry.id   95147bece04044abaefb14f1d5866ed2
#
_cell.length_a   1.000
_cell.length_b   1.000
_cell.length_c   1.000
_cell.angle_alpha   90.00
_cell.angle_beta   90.00
_cell.angle_gamma   90.00
#
_symmetry.space_group_name_H-M   'P 1'
#
loop_
_entity.id
_entity.type
_entity.pdbx_description
1 polymer ?
#
loop_
_entity_poly.entity_id
_entity_poly.type
_entity_poly.pdbx_seq_one_letter_code
_entity_poly.pdbx_strand_id
1 'polypeptide(L)'
;RKLLRNIAISWIMADILNMANKAVFFDRDGTLNVDVHYLYRPEDFQWTPEAVEAIEYCHQQGYLVVVITNQSGVARGYYTEAEVQRLHQWMNEELARQGAKPIDAFYYCPHHPQGKVAAYAKECSCRKPQPGMLLQACQEMNIEPARSYMVGDSPRDVEAGEKAGVKGVLYTGGSLLACVRENID
;
A
#
# COMPACT_ATOMS: atom_id res chain seq x y z
N ARG A 1 -29.03 2.38 -37.47
CA ARG A 1 -29.43 2.24 -36.04
C ARG A 1 -28.53 1.25 -35.29
N LYS A 2 -28.13 0.08 -35.86
CA LYS A 2 -27.20 -0.87 -35.21
C LYS A 2 -25.77 -0.30 -35.04
N LEU A 3 -25.27 0.45 -36.02
CA LEU A 3 -23.92 1.02 -36.00
C LEU A 3 -23.75 2.08 -34.87
N LEU A 4 -24.76 2.94 -34.70
CA LEU A 4 -24.77 3.98 -33.65
C LEU A 4 -24.87 3.36 -32.25
N ARG A 5 -25.57 2.24 -32.08
CA ARG A 5 -25.60 1.50 -30.82
C ARG A 5 -24.22 0.87 -30.46
N ASN A 6 -23.54 0.32 -31.44
CA ASN A 6 -22.21 -0.26 -31.20
C ASN A 6 -21.15 0.79 -30.87
N ILE A 7 -21.22 1.97 -31.48
CA ILE A 7 -20.35 3.10 -31.16
C ILE A 7 -20.64 3.62 -29.75
N ALA A 8 -21.91 3.81 -29.38
CA ALA A 8 -22.28 4.24 -28.02
C ALA A 8 -21.85 3.26 -26.93
N ILE A 9 -22.00 1.94 -27.19
CA ILE A 9 -21.52 0.90 -26.26
C ILE A 9 -20.00 0.93 -26.14
N SER A 10 -19.26 1.14 -27.23
CA SER A 10 -17.80 1.26 -27.23
C SER A 10 -17.33 2.48 -26.43
N TRP A 11 -18.00 3.63 -26.53
CA TRP A 11 -17.70 4.82 -25.75
C TRP A 11 -18.01 4.63 -24.25
N ILE A 12 -19.16 4.04 -23.93
CA ILE A 12 -19.54 3.72 -22.55
C ILE A 12 -18.59 2.70 -21.92
N MET A 13 -18.16 1.68 -22.68
CA MET A 13 -17.16 0.71 -22.22
C MET A 13 -15.77 1.36 -22.04
N ALA A 14 -15.38 2.30 -22.90
CA ALA A 14 -14.16 3.07 -22.76
C ALA A 14 -14.22 4.00 -21.51
N ASP A 15 -15.36 4.61 -21.24
CA ASP A 15 -15.55 5.42 -20.03
C ASP A 15 -15.55 4.56 -18.76
N ILE A 16 -16.15 3.36 -18.78
CA ILE A 16 -16.11 2.42 -17.65
C ILE A 16 -14.69 1.90 -17.40
N LEU A 17 -13.91 1.61 -18.44
CA LEU A 17 -12.50 1.25 -18.34
C LEU A 17 -11.63 2.43 -17.89
N ASN A 18 -12.04 3.66 -18.16
CA ASN A 18 -11.37 4.88 -17.69
C ASN A 18 -11.76 5.25 -16.24
N MET A 19 -12.71 4.54 -15.62
CA MET A 19 -13.15 4.73 -14.23
C MET A 19 -12.37 3.87 -13.22
N ALA A 20 -11.47 2.98 -13.67
CA ALA A 20 -10.61 2.24 -12.76
C ALA A 20 -9.58 3.19 -12.10
N ASN A 21 -9.46 3.09 -10.79
CA ASN A 21 -8.49 3.86 -10.02
C ASN A 21 -7.06 3.41 -10.36
N LYS A 22 -6.10 4.29 -10.15
CA LYS A 22 -4.68 3.96 -10.10
C LYS A 22 -4.17 4.20 -8.68
N ALA A 23 -3.20 3.42 -8.21
CA ALA A 23 -2.70 3.52 -6.85
C ALA A 23 -1.18 3.49 -6.78
N VAL A 24 -0.65 4.13 -5.75
CA VAL A 24 0.68 3.87 -5.24
C VAL A 24 0.53 3.10 -3.94
N PHE A 25 0.99 1.87 -3.95
CA PHE A 25 1.08 1.01 -2.79
C PHE A 25 2.43 1.27 -2.11
N PHE A 26 2.41 1.46 -0.81
CA PHE A 26 3.62 1.62 0.00
C PHE A 26 3.76 0.50 1.02
N ASP A 27 4.97 -0.04 1.19
CA ASP A 27 5.29 -0.67 2.45
C ASP A 27 5.29 0.37 3.57
N ARG A 28 5.12 -0.08 4.82
CA ARG A 28 5.10 0.80 5.98
C ARG A 28 6.50 0.96 6.58
N ASP A 29 6.98 -0.08 7.21
CA ASP A 29 8.22 -0.09 7.98
C ASP A 29 9.45 -0.09 7.07
N GLY A 30 10.29 0.93 7.16
CA GLY A 30 11.44 1.15 6.28
C GLY A 30 11.14 1.94 5.00
N THR A 31 9.85 2.24 4.73
CA THR A 31 9.43 3.01 3.56
C THR A 31 8.70 4.29 3.98
N LEU A 32 7.49 4.22 4.55
CA LEU A 32 6.78 5.39 5.06
C LEU A 32 7.29 5.84 6.42
N ASN A 33 7.70 4.92 7.26
CA ASN A 33 8.30 5.21 8.56
C ASN A 33 9.64 4.50 8.73
N VAL A 34 10.47 5.08 9.59
CA VAL A 34 11.72 4.47 10.02
C VAL A 34 11.42 3.10 10.65
N ASP A 35 12.13 2.06 10.22
CA ASP A 35 11.99 0.72 10.82
C ASP A 35 12.72 0.68 12.17
N VAL A 36 11.94 0.54 13.24
CA VAL A 36 12.45 0.37 14.61
C VAL A 36 12.25 -1.05 15.13
N HIS A 37 11.99 -1.99 14.24
CA HIS A 37 11.64 -3.38 14.51
C HIS A 37 10.37 -3.55 15.36
N TYR A 38 9.32 -4.11 14.75
CA TYR A 38 8.03 -4.37 15.39
C TYR A 38 7.35 -3.13 15.96
N LEU A 39 7.33 -2.04 15.17
CA LEU A 39 6.63 -0.79 15.51
C LEU A 39 5.11 -1.01 15.66
N TYR A 40 4.57 -0.63 16.83
CA TYR A 40 3.13 -0.66 17.10
C TYR A 40 2.63 0.53 17.94
N ARG A 41 3.53 1.32 18.51
CA ARG A 41 3.19 2.48 19.35
C ARG A 41 3.41 3.79 18.58
N PRO A 42 2.43 4.72 18.64
CA PRO A 42 2.57 6.04 18.03
C PRO A 42 3.80 6.83 18.48
N GLU A 43 4.16 6.74 19.77
CA GLU A 43 5.29 7.46 20.35
C GLU A 43 6.66 7.03 19.80
N ASP A 44 6.75 5.84 19.22
CA ASP A 44 7.96 5.32 18.58
C ASP A 44 7.99 5.58 17.07
N PHE A 45 6.93 6.19 16.52
CA PHE A 45 6.77 6.42 15.09
C PHE A 45 7.55 7.63 14.60
N GLN A 46 8.27 7.47 13.52
CA GLN A 46 8.95 8.56 12.81
C GLN A 46 8.77 8.38 11.30
N TRP A 47 8.24 9.40 10.62
CA TRP A 47 8.19 9.40 9.17
C TRP A 47 9.61 9.33 8.56
N THR A 48 9.74 8.63 7.44
CA THR A 48 10.96 8.73 6.62
C THR A 48 11.05 10.12 5.97
N PRO A 49 12.23 10.54 5.50
CA PRO A 49 12.38 11.86 4.89
C PRO A 49 11.39 12.08 3.74
N GLU A 50 10.63 13.17 3.82
CA GLU A 50 9.63 13.61 2.84
C GLU A 50 8.52 12.56 2.53
N ALA A 51 8.19 11.68 3.49
CA ALA A 51 7.12 10.69 3.32
C ALA A 51 5.74 11.36 3.20
N VAL A 52 5.46 12.38 3.98
CA VAL A 52 4.18 13.11 3.93
C VAL A 52 4.04 13.81 2.58
N GLU A 53 5.08 14.48 2.11
CA GLU A 53 5.12 15.13 0.80
C GLU A 53 5.00 14.12 -0.36
N ALA A 54 5.54 12.91 -0.20
CA ALA A 54 5.38 11.84 -1.18
C ALA A 54 3.93 11.38 -1.28
N ILE A 55 3.24 11.21 -0.13
CA ILE A 55 1.82 10.88 -0.08
C ILE A 55 0.99 11.97 -0.77
N GLU A 56 1.24 13.24 -0.44
CA GLU A 56 0.53 14.36 -1.05
C GLU A 56 0.77 14.44 -2.57
N TYR A 57 2.00 14.22 -3.01
CA TYR A 57 2.34 14.18 -4.43
C TYR A 57 1.55 13.09 -5.16
N CYS A 58 1.48 11.87 -4.61
CA CYS A 58 0.69 10.80 -5.21
C CYS A 58 -0.79 11.20 -5.37
N HIS A 59 -1.40 11.79 -4.35
CA HIS A 59 -2.78 12.28 -4.42
C HIS A 59 -2.95 13.39 -5.46
N GLN A 60 -1.99 14.32 -5.58
CA GLN A 60 -2.01 15.38 -6.57
C GLN A 60 -1.92 14.85 -8.00
N GLN A 61 -1.21 13.72 -8.20
CA GLN A 61 -1.13 13.01 -9.49
C GLN A 61 -2.34 12.09 -9.74
N GLY A 62 -3.34 12.11 -8.87
CA GLY A 62 -4.59 11.34 -9.02
C GLY A 62 -4.47 9.86 -8.65
N TYR A 63 -3.46 9.47 -7.87
CA TYR A 63 -3.33 8.13 -7.32
C TYR A 63 -4.04 8.00 -5.97
N LEU A 64 -4.62 6.85 -5.73
CA LEU A 64 -4.91 6.40 -4.37
C LEU A 64 -3.58 6.04 -3.68
N VAL A 65 -3.50 6.27 -2.39
CA VAL A 65 -2.37 5.87 -1.55
C VAL A 65 -2.81 4.74 -0.63
N VAL A 66 -2.18 3.58 -0.78
CA VAL A 66 -2.57 2.36 -0.06
C VAL A 66 -1.34 1.76 0.62
N VAL A 67 -1.47 1.39 1.89
CA VAL A 67 -0.40 0.72 2.64
C VAL A 67 -0.56 -0.79 2.55
N ILE A 68 0.55 -1.48 2.24
CA ILE A 68 0.66 -2.95 2.14
C ILE A 68 1.81 -3.41 3.04
N THR A 69 1.52 -3.94 4.23
CA THR A 69 2.55 -4.19 5.24
C THR A 69 2.50 -5.58 5.87
N ASN A 70 3.66 -6.21 6.03
CA ASN A 70 3.80 -7.44 6.81
C ASN A 70 3.94 -7.09 8.30
N GLN A 71 3.02 -7.59 9.13
CA GLN A 71 2.97 -7.32 10.56
C GLN A 71 3.10 -8.63 11.38
N SER A 72 4.22 -9.31 11.21
CA SER A 72 4.49 -10.60 11.86
C SER A 72 4.63 -10.53 13.39
N GLY A 73 4.73 -9.33 13.96
CA GLY A 73 4.71 -9.15 15.41
C GLY A 73 3.43 -9.68 16.06
N VAL A 74 2.31 -9.68 15.33
CA VAL A 74 1.04 -10.29 15.77
C VAL A 74 1.22 -11.80 15.94
N ALA A 75 1.73 -12.50 14.92
CA ALA A 75 1.98 -13.93 15.02
C ALA A 75 3.04 -14.28 16.09
N ARG A 76 3.97 -13.40 16.37
CA ARG A 76 5.00 -13.56 17.39
C ARG A 76 4.51 -13.23 18.81
N GLY A 77 3.32 -12.61 18.93
CA GLY A 77 2.75 -12.20 20.21
C GLY A 77 3.37 -10.93 20.81
N TYR A 78 3.99 -10.09 20.00
CA TYR A 78 4.61 -8.84 20.44
C TYR A 78 3.58 -7.71 20.57
N TYR A 79 2.55 -7.73 19.74
CA TYR A 79 1.41 -6.81 19.73
C TYR A 79 0.21 -7.46 19.04
N THR A 80 -0.94 -6.87 19.17
CA THR A 80 -2.23 -7.35 18.66
C THR A 80 -2.61 -6.68 17.34
N GLU A 81 -3.59 -7.25 16.61
CA GLU A 81 -4.17 -6.58 15.44
C GLU A 81 -4.83 -5.24 15.81
N ALA A 82 -5.42 -5.13 17.00
CA ALA A 82 -5.99 -3.87 17.47
C ALA A 82 -4.93 -2.77 17.61
N GLU A 83 -3.71 -3.12 18.02
CA GLU A 83 -2.59 -2.18 18.09
C GLU A 83 -2.08 -1.78 16.71
N VAL A 84 -2.04 -2.72 15.75
CA VAL A 84 -1.75 -2.40 14.33
C VAL A 84 -2.77 -1.40 13.78
N GLN A 85 -4.05 -1.66 13.97
CA GLN A 85 -5.13 -0.79 13.49
C GLN A 85 -5.11 0.58 14.16
N ARG A 86 -4.82 0.64 15.45
CA ARG A 86 -4.66 1.91 16.19
C ARG A 86 -3.52 2.76 15.63
N LEU A 87 -2.37 2.14 15.33
CA LEU A 87 -1.25 2.85 14.71
C LEU A 87 -1.63 3.38 13.32
N HIS A 88 -2.32 2.59 12.49
CA HIS A 88 -2.78 3.03 11.18
C HIS A 88 -3.78 4.20 11.27
N GLN A 89 -4.70 4.15 12.23
CA GLN A 89 -5.60 5.28 12.49
C GLN A 89 -4.82 6.52 12.91
N TRP A 90 -3.87 6.38 13.83
CA TRP A 90 -3.03 7.47 14.29
C TRP A 90 -2.19 8.09 13.15
N MET A 91 -1.69 7.29 12.22
CA MET A 91 -0.97 7.80 11.03
C MET A 91 -1.86 8.76 10.22
N ASN A 92 -3.12 8.43 10.01
CA ASN A 92 -4.07 9.30 9.29
C ASN A 92 -4.45 10.56 10.12
N GLU A 93 -4.55 10.44 11.44
CA GLU A 93 -4.75 11.59 12.33
C GLU A 93 -3.54 12.53 12.29
N GLU A 94 -2.33 11.98 12.23
CA GLU A 94 -1.09 12.77 12.12
C GLU A 94 -0.99 13.48 10.76
N LEU A 95 -1.32 12.80 9.66
CA LEU A 95 -1.41 13.42 8.34
C LEU A 95 -2.41 14.59 8.34
N ALA A 96 -3.59 14.40 8.94
CA ALA A 96 -4.59 15.46 9.07
C ALA A 96 -4.09 16.66 9.89
N ARG A 97 -3.34 16.42 10.99
CA ARG A 97 -2.69 17.51 11.77
C ARG A 97 -1.69 18.31 10.95
N GLN A 98 -1.04 17.68 9.97
CA GLN A 98 -0.12 18.33 9.05
C GLN A 98 -0.81 18.94 7.82
N GLY A 99 -2.14 18.85 7.73
CA GLY A 99 -2.92 19.35 6.59
C GLY A 99 -2.88 18.48 5.34
N ALA A 100 -2.33 17.27 5.45
CA ALA A 100 -2.25 16.31 4.35
C ALA A 100 -3.50 15.44 4.25
N LYS A 101 -3.75 14.90 3.04
CA LYS A 101 -4.82 13.93 2.84
C LYS A 101 -4.47 12.60 3.52
N PRO A 102 -5.47 11.86 4.04
CA PRO A 102 -5.23 10.56 4.63
C PRO A 102 -4.78 9.52 3.61
N ILE A 103 -4.10 8.49 4.06
CA ILE A 103 -3.92 7.24 3.33
C ILE A 103 -5.29 6.62 3.12
N ASP A 104 -5.59 6.21 1.88
CA ASP A 104 -6.92 5.75 1.47
C ASP A 104 -7.29 4.39 2.05
N ALA A 105 -6.31 3.48 2.21
CA ALA A 105 -6.53 2.17 2.82
C ALA A 105 -5.24 1.56 3.37
N PHE A 106 -5.42 0.66 4.35
CA PHE A 106 -4.33 -0.14 4.94
C PHE A 106 -4.66 -1.61 4.86
N TYR A 107 -3.74 -2.39 4.30
CA TYR A 107 -3.78 -3.85 4.29
C TYR A 107 -2.54 -4.38 5.02
N TYR A 108 -2.74 -5.32 5.92
CA TYR A 108 -1.63 -5.93 6.66
C TYR A 108 -1.77 -7.44 6.74
N CYS A 109 -0.64 -8.12 6.81
CA CYS A 109 -0.57 -9.56 7.04
C CYS A 109 -0.07 -9.83 8.46
N PRO A 110 -0.90 -10.41 9.35
CA PRO A 110 -0.50 -10.72 10.71
C PRO A 110 0.25 -12.06 10.85
N HIS A 111 0.34 -12.84 9.75
CA HIS A 111 0.80 -14.22 9.78
C HIS A 111 2.32 -14.35 9.71
N HIS A 112 2.83 -15.42 10.32
CA HIS A 112 4.20 -15.92 10.13
C HIS A 112 4.28 -17.41 10.44
N PRO A 113 4.91 -18.27 9.59
CA PRO A 113 4.97 -19.71 9.82
C PRO A 113 5.59 -20.11 11.16
N GLN A 114 6.55 -19.32 11.64
CA GLN A 114 7.23 -19.51 12.92
C GLN A 114 6.63 -18.66 14.05
N GLY A 115 5.37 -18.26 13.92
CA GLY A 115 4.64 -17.52 14.95
C GLY A 115 4.43 -18.35 16.21
N LYS A 116 4.27 -17.67 17.36
CA LYS A 116 3.96 -18.29 18.65
C LYS A 116 2.46 -18.30 18.94
N VAL A 117 1.70 -17.41 18.32
CA VAL A 117 0.25 -17.31 18.45
C VAL A 117 -0.40 -18.25 17.45
N ALA A 118 -1.02 -19.33 17.91
CA ALA A 118 -1.51 -20.42 17.06
C ALA A 118 -2.44 -19.96 15.92
N ALA A 119 -3.29 -18.96 16.17
CA ALA A 119 -4.23 -18.40 15.17
C ALA A 119 -3.51 -17.78 13.96
N TYR A 120 -2.30 -17.26 14.15
CA TYR A 120 -1.50 -16.55 13.14
C TYR A 120 -0.24 -17.30 12.69
N ALA A 121 0.06 -18.43 13.32
CA ALA A 121 1.24 -19.26 13.02
C ALA A 121 0.98 -20.16 11.80
N LYS A 122 1.00 -19.55 10.61
CA LYS A 122 0.70 -20.24 9.34
C LYS A 122 1.32 -19.56 8.14
N GLU A 123 1.47 -20.30 7.05
CA GLU A 123 1.65 -19.74 5.71
C GLU A 123 0.34 -19.16 5.19
N CYS A 124 0.43 -18.15 4.33
CA CYS A 124 -0.72 -17.48 3.75
C CYS A 124 -0.40 -16.88 2.38
N SER A 125 -1.43 -16.50 1.64
CA SER A 125 -1.30 -15.80 0.36
C SER A 125 -1.10 -14.28 0.51
N CYS A 126 -1.29 -13.72 1.71
CA CYS A 126 -1.20 -12.27 1.94
C CYS A 126 0.19 -11.77 2.30
N ARG A 127 1.07 -12.62 2.88
CA ARG A 127 2.41 -12.20 3.31
C ARG A 127 3.32 -11.96 2.11
N LYS A 128 3.81 -10.73 1.94
CA LYS A 128 4.84 -10.40 0.92
C LYS A 128 6.06 -11.34 1.09
N PRO A 129 6.59 -11.97 0.02
CA PRO A 129 6.40 -11.64 -1.40
C PRO A 129 5.15 -12.23 -2.08
N GLN A 130 4.18 -12.76 -1.34
CA GLN A 130 2.89 -13.16 -1.94
C GLN A 130 2.04 -11.91 -2.23
N PRO A 131 1.26 -11.90 -3.34
CA PRO A 131 0.54 -10.72 -3.82
C PRO A 131 -0.83 -10.50 -3.18
N GLY A 132 -1.26 -11.34 -2.22
CA GLY A 132 -2.65 -11.40 -1.78
C GLY A 132 -3.22 -10.07 -1.28
N MET A 133 -2.46 -9.27 -0.52
CA MET A 133 -2.93 -7.96 -0.06
C MET A 133 -3.12 -6.96 -1.23
N LEU A 134 -2.21 -6.97 -2.21
CA LEU A 134 -2.31 -6.12 -3.40
C LEU A 134 -3.51 -6.50 -4.25
N LEU A 135 -3.73 -7.80 -4.50
CA LEU A 135 -4.87 -8.30 -5.27
C LEU A 135 -6.19 -7.97 -4.57
N GLN A 136 -6.24 -8.10 -3.25
CA GLN A 136 -7.41 -7.72 -2.45
C GLN A 136 -7.70 -6.22 -2.60
N ALA A 137 -6.71 -5.37 -2.43
CA ALA A 137 -6.86 -3.93 -2.59
C ALA A 137 -7.32 -3.54 -4.00
N CYS A 138 -6.74 -4.14 -5.03
CA CYS A 138 -7.15 -3.91 -6.42
C CYS A 138 -8.63 -4.26 -6.64
N GLN A 139 -9.09 -5.37 -6.08
CA GLN A 139 -10.48 -5.78 -6.20
C GLN A 139 -11.43 -4.87 -5.40
N GLU A 140 -11.13 -4.60 -4.14
CA GLU A 140 -12.01 -3.83 -3.25
C GLU A 140 -12.12 -2.36 -3.63
N MET A 141 -11.04 -1.78 -4.16
CA MET A 141 -10.94 -0.36 -4.49
C MET A 141 -11.01 -0.07 -6.00
N ASN A 142 -11.33 -1.07 -6.82
CA ASN A 142 -11.38 -0.96 -8.29
C ASN A 142 -10.09 -0.33 -8.86
N ILE A 143 -8.93 -0.89 -8.49
CA ILE A 143 -7.62 -0.40 -8.91
C ILE A 143 -7.15 -1.21 -10.12
N GLU A 144 -6.66 -0.52 -11.15
CA GLU A 144 -5.99 -1.09 -12.31
C GLU A 144 -4.50 -1.37 -11.98
N PRO A 145 -4.09 -2.65 -11.85
CA PRO A 145 -2.72 -2.97 -11.47
C PRO A 145 -1.66 -2.42 -12.43
N ALA A 146 -1.91 -2.51 -13.74
CA ALA A 146 -0.97 -2.08 -14.78
C ALA A 146 -0.67 -0.57 -14.76
N ARG A 147 -1.50 0.23 -14.10
CA ARG A 147 -1.35 1.68 -13.93
C ARG A 147 -0.88 2.06 -12.52
N SER A 148 -0.46 1.09 -11.73
CA SER A 148 -0.17 1.26 -10.31
C SER A 148 1.27 0.85 -9.97
N TYR A 149 1.75 1.30 -8.82
CA TYR A 149 3.12 1.10 -8.36
C TYR A 149 3.15 0.53 -6.95
N MET A 150 4.13 -0.35 -6.67
CA MET A 150 4.45 -0.82 -5.32
C MET A 150 5.82 -0.30 -4.93
N VAL A 151 5.87 0.60 -3.97
CA VAL A 151 7.10 1.20 -3.42
C VAL A 151 7.42 0.54 -2.09
N GLY A 152 8.61 -0.03 -1.96
CA GLY A 152 9.05 -0.66 -0.73
C GLY A 152 10.57 -0.74 -0.64
N ASP A 153 11.09 -0.93 0.56
CA ASP A 153 12.52 -0.95 0.86
C ASP A 153 13.16 -2.34 0.70
N SER A 154 12.35 -3.35 0.38
CA SER A 154 12.80 -4.74 0.30
C SER A 154 12.47 -5.38 -1.07
N PRO A 155 13.33 -6.27 -1.59
CA PRO A 155 13.02 -7.05 -2.79
C PRO A 155 11.68 -7.79 -2.74
N ARG A 156 11.22 -8.22 -1.56
CA ARG A 156 9.91 -8.88 -1.38
C ARG A 156 8.72 -7.97 -1.68
N ASP A 157 8.89 -6.66 -1.55
CA ASP A 157 7.85 -5.68 -1.87
C ASP A 157 7.70 -5.55 -3.39
N VAL A 158 8.83 -5.41 -4.09
CA VAL A 158 8.91 -5.39 -5.55
C VAL A 158 8.34 -6.67 -6.14
N GLU A 159 8.75 -7.83 -5.62
CA GLU A 159 8.27 -9.15 -6.07
C GLU A 159 6.75 -9.32 -5.85
N ALA A 160 6.23 -8.86 -4.71
CA ALA A 160 4.78 -8.89 -4.46
C ALA A 160 4.02 -8.01 -5.46
N GLY A 161 4.54 -6.82 -5.77
CA GLY A 161 4.00 -5.92 -6.78
C GLY A 161 3.97 -6.57 -8.16
N GLU A 162 5.09 -7.12 -8.62
CA GLU A 162 5.22 -7.78 -9.92
C GLU A 162 4.25 -8.97 -10.06
N LYS A 163 4.12 -9.79 -9.02
CA LYS A 163 3.16 -10.90 -8.97
C LYS A 163 1.69 -10.43 -9.05
N ALA A 164 1.39 -9.24 -8.60
CA ALA A 164 0.07 -8.63 -8.69
C ALA A 164 -0.16 -7.87 -10.01
N GLY A 165 0.83 -7.80 -10.89
CA GLY A 165 0.77 -7.00 -12.13
C GLY A 165 1.00 -5.50 -11.91
N VAL A 166 1.57 -5.13 -10.77
CA VAL A 166 1.88 -3.76 -10.35
C VAL A 166 3.38 -3.51 -10.55
N LYS A 167 3.76 -2.32 -11.01
CA LYS A 167 5.17 -1.97 -11.20
C LYS A 167 5.88 -1.80 -9.85
N GLY A 168 6.90 -2.62 -9.60
CA GLY A 168 7.72 -2.55 -8.38
C GLY A 168 8.75 -1.42 -8.44
N VAL A 169 8.91 -0.72 -7.33
CA VAL A 169 9.90 0.35 -7.12
C VAL A 169 10.64 0.09 -5.81
N LEU A 170 11.93 -0.13 -5.89
CA LEU A 170 12.77 -0.33 -4.70
C LEU A 170 13.21 1.03 -4.14
N TYR A 171 12.79 1.31 -2.90
CA TYR A 171 13.24 2.48 -2.15
C TYR A 171 14.52 2.13 -1.37
N THR A 172 15.59 2.87 -1.61
CA THR A 172 16.91 2.62 -1.02
C THR A 172 17.31 3.65 0.05
N GLY A 173 16.30 4.38 0.58
CA GLY A 173 16.53 5.44 1.55
C GLY A 173 16.63 6.83 0.90
N GLY A 174 16.82 7.86 1.73
CA GLY A 174 16.83 9.26 1.31
C GLY A 174 15.42 9.84 1.19
N SER A 175 15.21 10.79 0.29
CA SER A 175 13.91 11.42 0.05
C SER A 175 12.94 10.45 -0.61
N LEU A 176 11.85 10.11 0.09
CA LEU A 176 10.78 9.30 -0.48
C LEU A 176 10.05 10.05 -1.61
N LEU A 177 9.92 11.38 -1.49
CA LEU A 177 9.36 12.22 -2.55
C LEU A 177 10.17 12.15 -3.83
N ALA A 178 11.50 12.22 -3.74
CA ALA A 178 12.37 12.09 -4.91
C ALA A 178 12.20 10.70 -5.57
N CYS A 179 12.20 9.63 -4.77
CA CYS A 179 11.96 8.27 -5.27
C CYS A 179 10.64 8.15 -6.03
N VAL A 180 9.56 8.71 -5.47
CA VAL A 180 8.23 8.69 -6.11
C VAL A 180 8.23 9.49 -7.40
N ARG A 181 8.76 10.72 -7.40
CA ARG A 181 8.80 11.59 -8.60
C ARG A 181 9.61 11.01 -9.77
N GLU A 182 10.64 10.25 -9.47
CA GLU A 182 11.48 9.63 -10.50
C GLU A 182 10.85 8.39 -11.15
N ASN A 183 9.92 7.74 -10.47
CA ASN A 183 9.41 6.43 -10.88
C ASN A 183 7.92 6.41 -11.25
N ILE A 184 7.14 7.43 -10.88
CA ILE A 184 5.69 7.49 -11.07
C ILE A 184 5.36 8.55 -12.12
N ASP A 185 4.57 8.15 -13.13
CA ASP A 185 4.14 9.00 -14.26
C ASP A 185 2.91 9.85 -13.91
#